data_7a693752b6c1ce27d560f4560708775b
#
_entry.id   7a693752b6c1ce27d560f4560708775b
#
_cell.length_a   1.000
_cell.length_b   1.000
_cell.length_c   1.000
_cell.angle_alpha   90.00
_cell.angle_beta   90.00
_cell.angle_gamma   90.00
#
_symmetry.space_group_name_H-M   'P 1'
#
loop_
_entity.id
_entity.type
_entity.pdbx_description
1 polymer ?
#
loop_
_entity_poly.entity_id
_entity_poly.type
_entity_poly.pdbx_seq_one_letter_code
_entity_poly.pdbx_strand_id
1 'polypeptide(L)'
;MKKMIEKGQYTRRDALKLGLGAAAVASLSPLIITRPARAAEVKTLTVADVGGAYGTGFSKAFYKPFEEATGIKIINTVLGPDPVPQFQMMVDTKNYLFDVALLNPEHLVRLNKEPKPYLEDINVTVSDPQDYVPGSITKQFGGVSIFALALGYRTDTFSSNNGPQNWVDFWNTAKFKGRRGLWRSPICTLELALMADGVDPKKLYPLDVDRAFRSLDKIRKNIDIWWTSGAQATQLLQSGELDMLSIWSSRAQTAIDGGAPAAIAWDQGLYNIDGFTIPHGSPKRDAARQFIQFCMDARRQSLYTSDLACGPTNIKAYEFIDKKKAALLPTAPDHIKQLQLLGAEYWGEHQVALTERFEKWVMS
;
A
#
# COMPACT_ATOMS: atom_id res chain seq x y z
N MET A 1 24.95 -48.26 -62.06
CA MET A 1 25.51 -47.57 -63.24
C MET A 1 25.38 -46.06 -63.02
N LYS A 2 26.56 -45.41 -62.93
CA LYS A 2 26.78 -43.95 -62.64
C LYS A 2 26.24 -43.11 -63.81
N LYS A 3 25.66 -41.96 -63.55
CA LYS A 3 25.85 -40.78 -64.41
C LYS A 3 25.87 -39.53 -63.56
N MET A 4 26.99 -38.88 -63.57
CA MET A 4 27.31 -37.53 -63.04
C MET A 4 26.55 -36.48 -63.82
N ILE A 5 26.09 -35.43 -63.12
CA ILE A 5 25.63 -34.18 -63.75
C ILE A 5 26.54 -33.07 -63.20
N GLU A 6 27.18 -32.41 -64.15
CA GLU A 6 28.15 -31.32 -63.97
C GLU A 6 27.50 -30.06 -63.43
N LYS A 7 28.27 -29.35 -62.63
CA LYS A 7 27.99 -27.99 -62.12
C LYS A 7 28.39 -26.97 -63.18
N GLY A 8 27.43 -26.21 -63.71
CA GLY A 8 27.67 -24.99 -64.46
C GLY A 8 27.84 -23.79 -63.50
N GLN A 9 29.03 -23.20 -63.45
CA GLN A 9 29.30 -21.94 -62.74
C GLN A 9 28.96 -20.77 -63.67
N TYR A 10 27.99 -19.93 -63.26
CA TYR A 10 27.76 -18.62 -63.88
C TYR A 10 28.61 -17.56 -63.18
N THR A 11 29.40 -16.84 -63.98
CA THR A 11 30.24 -15.75 -63.42
C THR A 11 29.54 -14.40 -63.51
N ARG A 12 29.93 -13.50 -62.63
CA ARG A 12 29.38 -12.12 -62.50
C ARG A 12 29.48 -11.25 -63.74
N ARG A 13 30.15 -11.74 -64.85
CA ARG A 13 30.32 -11.01 -66.10
C ARG A 13 29.19 -11.26 -67.11
N ASP A 14 28.39 -12.28 -66.94
CA ASP A 14 27.32 -12.62 -67.91
C ASP A 14 26.02 -11.84 -67.64
N ALA A 15 25.90 -11.14 -66.50
CA ALA A 15 24.74 -10.32 -66.15
C ALA A 15 24.71 -8.91 -66.73
N LEU A 16 25.76 -8.52 -67.47
CA LEU A 16 25.95 -7.12 -67.92
C LEU A 16 25.72 -6.90 -69.44
N LYS A 17 25.22 -7.87 -70.19
CA LYS A 17 25.06 -7.77 -71.66
C LYS A 17 23.65 -7.85 -72.21
N LEU A 18 22.59 -7.68 -71.37
CA LEU A 18 21.24 -7.63 -71.93
C LEU A 18 20.43 -6.48 -71.27
N GLY A 19 20.22 -5.43 -72.03
CA GLY A 19 19.11 -4.56 -71.79
C GLY A 19 19.28 -3.04 -71.86
N LEU A 20 19.61 -2.52 -73.02
CA LEU A 20 19.21 -1.17 -73.41
C LEU A 20 17.89 -1.27 -74.19
N GLY A 21 16.80 -0.93 -73.51
CA GLY A 21 15.46 -0.78 -74.11
C GLY A 21 14.66 0.17 -73.22
N ALA A 22 14.53 1.43 -73.68
CA ALA A 22 13.75 2.45 -73.02
C ALA A 22 12.25 2.11 -73.05
N ALA A 23 11.61 2.03 -71.89
CA ALA A 23 10.15 2.19 -71.74
C ALA A 23 9.90 2.89 -70.44
N ALA A 24 9.32 4.08 -70.49
CA ALA A 24 8.82 4.79 -69.35
C ALA A 24 7.70 4.04 -68.67
N VAL A 25 7.95 3.47 -67.51
CA VAL A 25 6.92 2.93 -66.62
C VAL A 25 6.86 3.82 -65.38
N ALA A 26 5.73 4.49 -65.22
CA ALA A 26 5.41 5.26 -64.02
C ALA A 26 5.61 4.40 -62.77
N SER A 27 6.50 4.82 -61.89
CA SER A 27 6.77 4.20 -60.60
C SER A 27 5.56 4.37 -59.67
N LEU A 28 4.67 3.42 -59.68
CA LEU A 28 3.75 3.20 -58.55
C LEU A 28 4.59 2.65 -57.39
N SER A 29 5.13 3.54 -56.57
CA SER A 29 5.67 3.15 -55.28
C SER A 29 4.50 2.50 -54.47
N PRO A 30 4.67 1.27 -54.00
CA PRO A 30 3.66 0.74 -53.04
C PRO A 30 3.68 1.62 -51.83
N LEU A 31 2.59 2.36 -51.62
CA LEU A 31 2.30 2.97 -50.31
C LEU A 31 2.30 1.82 -49.29
N ILE A 32 3.44 1.66 -48.60
CA ILE A 32 3.49 0.86 -47.38
C ILE A 32 2.63 1.63 -46.39
N ILE A 33 1.33 1.30 -46.34
CA ILE A 33 0.45 1.68 -45.27
C ILE A 33 0.98 0.90 -44.06
N THR A 34 1.91 1.51 -43.32
CA THR A 34 2.26 1.05 -41.99
C THR A 34 1.01 1.25 -41.15
N ARG A 35 0.20 0.19 -41.01
CA ARG A 35 -0.80 0.17 -39.98
C ARG A 35 -0.05 0.45 -38.66
N PRO A 36 -0.48 1.45 -37.86
CA PRO A 36 0.12 1.63 -36.55
C PRO A 36 0.08 0.28 -35.86
N ALA A 37 1.23 -0.18 -35.39
CA ALA A 37 1.31 -1.43 -34.64
C ALA A 37 0.26 -1.35 -33.53
N ARG A 38 -0.79 -2.15 -33.62
CA ARG A 38 -1.81 -2.25 -32.58
C ARG A 38 -1.03 -2.65 -31.33
N ALA A 39 -0.98 -1.79 -30.32
CA ALA A 39 -0.33 -2.11 -29.06
C ALA A 39 -0.77 -3.53 -28.66
N ALA A 40 0.20 -4.39 -28.36
CA ALA A 40 -0.09 -5.77 -28.00
C ALA A 40 -1.11 -5.75 -26.88
N GLU A 41 -2.22 -6.46 -27.06
CA GLU A 41 -3.29 -6.52 -26.06
C GLU A 41 -2.73 -7.04 -24.74
N VAL A 42 -2.80 -6.22 -23.70
CA VAL A 42 -2.30 -6.59 -22.37
C VAL A 42 -3.22 -7.65 -21.80
N LYS A 43 -2.71 -8.87 -21.65
CA LYS A 43 -3.49 -10.02 -21.13
C LYS A 43 -3.36 -10.21 -19.63
N THR A 44 -2.30 -9.67 -19.03
CA THR A 44 -2.00 -9.84 -17.61
C THR A 44 -1.46 -8.55 -17.00
N LEU A 45 -1.84 -8.26 -15.77
CA LEU A 45 -1.32 -7.17 -14.95
C LEU A 45 -0.84 -7.75 -13.61
N THR A 46 0.40 -7.48 -13.23
CA THR A 46 0.93 -7.92 -11.94
C THR A 46 0.72 -6.81 -10.91
N VAL A 47 -0.02 -7.11 -9.84
CA VAL A 47 -0.33 -6.19 -8.75
C VAL A 47 0.35 -6.70 -7.48
N ALA A 48 1.20 -5.86 -6.89
CA ALA A 48 1.89 -6.16 -5.64
C ALA A 48 1.19 -5.49 -4.46
N ASP A 49 0.82 -6.26 -3.45
CA ASP A 49 0.22 -5.79 -2.20
C ASP A 49 0.90 -6.41 -0.97
N VAL A 50 0.38 -6.18 0.23
CA VAL A 50 0.95 -6.69 1.47
C VAL A 50 0.56 -8.14 1.78
N GLY A 51 -0.19 -8.80 0.91
CA GLY A 51 -0.62 -10.20 1.05
C GLY A 51 -1.64 -10.46 2.17
N GLY A 52 -1.85 -11.74 2.46
CA GLY A 52 -2.73 -12.18 3.55
C GLY A 52 -4.17 -11.69 3.37
N ALA A 53 -4.75 -11.10 4.42
CA ALA A 53 -6.12 -10.60 4.42
C ALA A 53 -6.36 -9.48 3.36
N TYR A 54 -5.33 -8.66 3.08
CA TYR A 54 -5.39 -7.66 2.00
C TYR A 54 -5.55 -8.33 0.64
N GLY A 55 -4.67 -9.26 0.29
CA GLY A 55 -4.76 -9.99 -0.99
C GLY A 55 -6.10 -10.67 -1.16
N THR A 56 -6.67 -11.25 -0.10
CA THR A 56 -8.00 -11.87 -0.12
C THR A 56 -9.11 -10.83 -0.32
N GLY A 57 -9.14 -9.78 0.48
CA GLY A 57 -10.17 -8.73 0.40
C GLY A 57 -10.10 -7.97 -0.93
N PHE A 58 -8.89 -7.62 -1.39
CA PHE A 58 -8.70 -6.91 -2.66
C PHE A 58 -8.96 -7.80 -3.87
N SER A 59 -8.69 -9.11 -3.77
CA SER A 59 -9.08 -10.04 -4.82
C SER A 59 -10.60 -10.04 -5.05
N LYS A 60 -11.38 -10.00 -3.97
CA LYS A 60 -12.84 -9.95 -4.02
C LYS A 60 -13.37 -8.59 -4.50
N ALA A 61 -12.75 -7.50 -4.04
CA ALA A 61 -13.23 -6.14 -4.33
C ALA A 61 -12.75 -5.61 -5.68
N PHE A 62 -11.51 -5.91 -6.06
CA PHE A 62 -10.83 -5.29 -7.19
C PHE A 62 -10.37 -6.28 -8.25
N TYR A 63 -9.60 -7.34 -7.88
CA TYR A 63 -8.88 -8.15 -8.87
C TYR A 63 -9.83 -8.97 -9.75
N LYS A 64 -10.64 -9.85 -9.15
CA LYS A 64 -11.60 -10.65 -9.90
C LYS A 64 -12.63 -9.81 -10.67
N PRO A 65 -13.27 -8.78 -10.05
CA PRO A 65 -14.18 -7.93 -10.80
C PRO A 65 -13.53 -7.14 -11.96
N PHE A 66 -12.25 -6.78 -11.83
CA PHE A 66 -11.51 -6.15 -12.92
C PHE A 66 -11.24 -7.15 -14.06
N GLU A 67 -10.83 -8.38 -13.74
CA GLU A 67 -10.67 -9.45 -14.72
C GLU A 67 -11.96 -9.73 -15.49
N GLU A 68 -13.09 -9.79 -14.78
CA GLU A 68 -14.41 -10.01 -15.39
C GLU A 68 -14.83 -8.86 -16.31
N ALA A 69 -14.53 -7.62 -15.91
CA ALA A 69 -14.91 -6.42 -16.68
C ALA A 69 -14.03 -6.17 -17.91
N THR A 70 -12.76 -6.59 -17.89
CA THR A 70 -11.76 -6.19 -18.90
C THR A 70 -11.13 -7.35 -19.66
N GLY A 71 -11.22 -8.57 -19.14
CA GLY A 71 -10.47 -9.72 -19.64
C GLY A 71 -8.98 -9.72 -19.29
N ILE A 72 -8.47 -8.70 -18.58
CA ILE A 72 -7.07 -8.61 -18.14
C ILE A 72 -6.92 -9.39 -16.84
N LYS A 73 -6.13 -10.47 -16.87
CA LYS A 73 -5.89 -11.30 -15.69
C LYS A 73 -4.97 -10.59 -14.68
N ILE A 74 -5.34 -10.56 -13.41
CA ILE A 74 -4.49 -10.06 -12.33
C ILE A 74 -3.62 -11.17 -11.76
N ILE A 75 -2.32 -10.91 -11.69
CA ILE A 75 -1.36 -11.75 -10.98
C ILE A 75 -0.99 -11.00 -9.70
N ASN A 76 -1.43 -11.51 -8.55
CA ASN A 76 -1.10 -10.90 -7.26
C ASN A 76 0.26 -11.41 -6.76
N THR A 77 1.07 -10.50 -6.24
CA THR A 77 2.36 -10.79 -5.56
C THR A 77 2.47 -9.99 -4.28
N VAL A 78 3.38 -10.39 -3.40
CA VAL A 78 3.55 -9.77 -2.09
C VAL A 78 4.77 -8.84 -2.08
N LEU A 79 4.59 -7.62 -1.57
CA LEU A 79 5.66 -6.66 -1.35
C LEU A 79 6.54 -7.06 -0.15
N GLY A 80 7.83 -6.76 -0.25
CA GLY A 80 8.72 -6.81 0.89
C GLY A 80 8.42 -5.72 1.95
N PRO A 81 9.05 -5.83 3.14
CA PRO A 81 8.81 -4.87 4.24
C PRO A 81 9.16 -3.42 3.90
N ASP A 82 10.18 -3.19 3.08
CA ASP A 82 10.51 -1.89 2.49
C ASP A 82 10.51 -2.03 0.95
N PRO A 83 9.44 -1.57 0.28
CA PRO A 83 9.31 -1.74 -1.17
C PRO A 83 10.15 -0.74 -1.98
N VAL A 84 10.66 0.35 -1.38
CA VAL A 84 11.31 1.44 -2.12
C VAL A 84 12.57 1.00 -2.86
N PRO A 85 13.54 0.27 -2.27
CA PRO A 85 14.71 -0.19 -3.00
C PRO A 85 14.38 -1.12 -4.18
N GLN A 86 13.40 -2.00 -4.01
CA GLN A 86 12.95 -2.90 -5.08
C GLN A 86 12.31 -2.09 -6.23
N PHE A 87 11.49 -1.10 -5.88
CA PHE A 87 10.85 -0.22 -6.85
C PHE A 87 11.88 0.56 -7.68
N GLN A 88 12.89 1.13 -7.02
CA GLN A 88 14.00 1.83 -7.66
C GLN A 88 14.78 0.89 -8.61
N MET A 89 15.16 -0.29 -8.13
CA MET A 89 15.88 -1.28 -8.94
C MET A 89 15.12 -1.67 -10.21
N MET A 90 13.81 -1.89 -10.11
CA MET A 90 12.96 -2.24 -11.26
C MET A 90 12.95 -1.15 -12.33
N VAL A 91 12.82 0.11 -11.93
CA VAL A 91 12.82 1.25 -12.84
C VAL A 91 14.20 1.47 -13.44
N ASP A 92 15.27 1.32 -12.65
CA ASP A 92 16.67 1.51 -13.11
C ASP A 92 17.08 0.46 -14.13
N THR A 93 16.70 -0.79 -13.90
CA THR A 93 17.04 -1.92 -14.79
C THR A 93 16.02 -2.13 -15.91
N LYS A 94 14.87 -1.44 -15.86
CA LYS A 94 13.70 -1.65 -16.74
C LYS A 94 13.20 -3.10 -16.70
N ASN A 95 13.37 -3.75 -15.56
CA ASN A 95 12.91 -5.12 -15.31
C ASN A 95 11.77 -5.09 -14.29
N TYR A 96 10.53 -5.05 -14.79
CA TYR A 96 9.34 -4.84 -13.97
C TYR A 96 8.81 -6.17 -13.45
N LEU A 97 8.95 -6.41 -12.14
CA LEU A 97 8.41 -7.57 -11.43
C LEU A 97 6.91 -7.42 -11.13
N PHE A 98 6.45 -6.18 -11.05
CA PHE A 98 5.04 -5.82 -10.93
C PHE A 98 4.75 -4.55 -11.74
N ASP A 99 3.49 -4.40 -12.12
CA ASP A 99 2.99 -3.28 -12.93
C ASP A 99 2.30 -2.22 -12.07
N VAL A 100 1.76 -2.63 -10.92
CA VAL A 100 1.10 -1.79 -9.91
C VAL A 100 1.58 -2.22 -8.53
N ALA A 101 1.80 -1.29 -7.63
CA ALA A 101 2.15 -1.54 -6.23
C ALA A 101 1.25 -0.78 -5.27
N LEU A 102 0.88 -1.44 -4.17
CA LEU A 102 0.20 -0.82 -3.04
C LEU A 102 1.25 -0.19 -2.11
N LEU A 103 1.33 1.13 -2.10
CA LEU A 103 2.28 1.88 -1.29
C LEU A 103 1.56 2.77 -0.27
N ASN A 104 2.35 3.36 0.65
CA ASN A 104 1.90 4.42 1.55
C ASN A 104 2.52 5.76 1.13
N PRO A 105 1.98 6.91 1.55
CA PRO A 105 2.46 8.23 1.15
C PRO A 105 3.96 8.47 1.46
N GLU A 106 4.49 7.96 2.56
CA GLU A 106 5.92 8.08 2.91
C GLU A 106 6.85 7.37 1.92
N HIS A 107 6.40 6.27 1.29
CA HIS A 107 7.15 5.62 0.22
C HIS A 107 7.22 6.51 -1.03
N LEU A 108 6.13 7.24 -1.34
CA LEU A 108 6.12 8.17 -2.46
C LEU A 108 7.07 9.34 -2.23
N VAL A 109 7.13 9.87 -0.99
CA VAL A 109 8.07 10.92 -0.63
C VAL A 109 9.51 10.46 -0.90
N ARG A 110 9.87 9.25 -0.47
CA ARG A 110 11.20 8.67 -0.72
C ARG A 110 11.50 8.49 -2.21
N LEU A 111 10.53 8.00 -2.98
CA LEU A 111 10.69 7.81 -4.44
C LEU A 111 10.78 9.12 -5.21
N ASN A 112 10.10 10.19 -4.73
CA ASN A 112 10.10 11.50 -5.37
C ASN A 112 11.28 12.40 -4.95
N LYS A 113 12.07 12.03 -3.94
CA LYS A 113 13.29 12.75 -3.56
C LYS A 113 14.41 12.65 -4.59
N GLU A 114 14.42 11.59 -5.34
CA GLU A 114 15.44 11.33 -6.34
C GLU A 114 15.24 12.24 -7.58
N PRO A 115 16.31 12.68 -8.21
CA PRO A 115 16.20 13.52 -9.41
C PRO A 115 15.61 12.77 -10.61
N LYS A 116 15.66 11.43 -10.60
CA LYS A 116 15.06 10.56 -11.59
C LYS A 116 13.62 10.21 -11.20
N PRO A 117 12.65 10.26 -12.12
CA PRO A 117 11.29 9.83 -11.81
C PRO A 117 11.21 8.32 -11.62
N TYR A 118 10.64 7.88 -10.50
CA TYR A 118 10.37 6.47 -10.23
C TYR A 118 8.89 6.12 -10.32
N LEU A 119 8.00 7.09 -10.32
CA LEU A 119 6.55 6.93 -10.37
C LEU A 119 5.97 7.48 -11.67
N GLU A 120 5.01 6.78 -12.24
CA GLU A 120 4.16 7.27 -13.36
C GLU A 120 2.97 8.07 -12.83
N ASP A 121 2.50 9.00 -13.66
CA ASP A 121 1.20 9.63 -13.43
C ASP A 121 0.08 8.63 -13.63
N ILE A 122 -0.79 8.49 -12.62
CA ILE A 122 -1.90 7.54 -12.68
C ILE A 122 -3.07 8.01 -13.53
N ASN A 123 -3.20 9.34 -13.75
CA ASN A 123 -4.25 9.96 -14.57
C ASN A 123 -5.69 9.55 -14.16
N VAL A 124 -5.91 9.35 -12.87
CA VAL A 124 -7.25 9.04 -12.33
C VAL A 124 -8.14 10.27 -12.40
N THR A 125 -9.37 10.05 -12.86
CA THR A 125 -10.43 11.07 -12.87
C THR A 125 -11.52 10.65 -11.89
N VAL A 126 -11.87 11.55 -10.97
CA VAL A 126 -12.96 11.36 -10.02
C VAL A 126 -14.02 12.45 -10.20
N SER A 127 -15.27 12.10 -9.91
CA SER A 127 -16.40 13.04 -10.09
C SER A 127 -16.31 14.23 -9.14
N ASP A 128 -15.95 13.97 -7.89
CA ASP A 128 -15.73 14.98 -6.86
C ASP A 128 -14.56 14.53 -5.94
N PRO A 129 -13.45 15.29 -5.89
CA PRO A 129 -12.37 15.01 -4.95
C PRO A 129 -12.79 15.07 -3.47
N GLN A 130 -13.87 15.78 -3.14
CA GLN A 130 -14.39 15.89 -1.77
C GLN A 130 -15.05 14.58 -1.29
N ASP A 131 -15.37 13.68 -2.20
CA ASP A 131 -15.84 12.33 -1.87
C ASP A 131 -14.74 11.42 -1.30
N TYR A 132 -13.50 11.91 -1.25
CA TYR A 132 -12.35 11.12 -0.79
C TYR A 132 -11.70 11.75 0.44
N VAL A 133 -11.18 10.88 1.31
CA VAL A 133 -10.37 11.34 2.44
C VAL A 133 -9.17 12.14 1.90
N PRO A 134 -8.88 13.33 2.48
CA PRO A 134 -7.79 14.17 2.04
C PRO A 134 -6.46 13.42 1.94
N GLY A 135 -5.71 13.65 0.85
CA GLY A 135 -4.44 12.96 0.57
C GLY A 135 -4.59 11.60 -0.13
N SER A 136 -5.80 11.08 -0.30
CA SER A 136 -6.02 9.79 -0.99
C SER A 136 -5.76 9.85 -2.49
N ILE A 137 -5.83 11.00 -3.12
CA ILE A 137 -5.63 11.13 -4.57
C ILE A 137 -4.54 12.16 -4.82
N THR A 138 -3.48 11.73 -5.48
CA THR A 138 -2.44 12.61 -6.01
C THR A 138 -2.18 12.26 -7.49
N LYS A 139 -1.26 12.98 -8.12
CA LYS A 139 -0.85 12.71 -9.50
C LYS A 139 -0.34 11.27 -9.71
N GLN A 140 0.28 10.69 -8.68
CA GLN A 140 0.99 9.41 -8.74
C GLN A 140 0.43 8.34 -7.78
N PHE A 141 -0.68 8.64 -7.09
CA PHE A 141 -1.21 7.79 -6.03
C PHE A 141 -2.73 7.78 -6.03
N GLY A 142 -3.32 6.59 -6.09
CA GLY A 142 -4.74 6.34 -5.94
C GLY A 142 -5.00 5.57 -4.67
N GLY A 143 -5.33 6.27 -3.58
CA GLY A 143 -5.64 5.69 -2.29
C GLY A 143 -6.93 4.87 -2.34
N VAL A 144 -6.91 3.68 -1.79
CA VAL A 144 -8.06 2.75 -1.82
C VAL A 144 -8.46 2.25 -0.45
N SER A 145 -7.56 2.33 0.56
CA SER A 145 -7.80 1.80 1.89
C SER A 145 -7.16 2.68 2.96
N ILE A 146 -7.79 2.75 4.12
CA ILE A 146 -7.27 3.43 5.30
C ILE A 146 -7.18 2.42 6.44
N PHE A 147 -6.00 2.28 7.00
CA PHE A 147 -5.77 1.52 8.21
C PHE A 147 -5.41 2.45 9.38
N ALA A 148 -5.67 2.01 10.60
CA ALA A 148 -5.31 2.75 11.79
C ALA A 148 -4.58 1.87 12.80
N LEU A 149 -3.61 2.47 13.49
CA LEU A 149 -3.04 1.93 14.71
C LEU A 149 -3.74 2.60 15.89
N ALA A 150 -4.32 1.81 16.76
CA ALA A 150 -5.08 2.26 17.91
C ALA A 150 -4.70 1.46 19.17
N LEU A 151 -5.26 1.82 20.30
CA LEU A 151 -5.07 1.10 21.55
C LEU A 151 -6.11 -0.04 21.66
N GLY A 152 -5.66 -1.28 21.49
CA GLY A 152 -6.47 -2.46 21.79
C GLY A 152 -6.31 -2.85 23.27
N TYR A 153 -7.41 -3.22 23.93
CA TYR A 153 -7.36 -3.67 25.32
C TYR A 153 -8.43 -4.74 25.60
N ARG A 154 -8.18 -5.56 26.62
CA ARG A 154 -9.11 -6.60 27.06
C ARG A 154 -10.16 -6.06 28.01
N THR A 155 -11.44 -6.39 27.73
CA THR A 155 -12.59 -5.95 28.53
C THR A 155 -12.86 -6.83 29.74
N ASP A 156 -12.25 -8.00 29.83
CA ASP A 156 -12.24 -8.86 31.01
C ASP A 156 -11.17 -8.45 32.05
N THR A 157 -10.12 -7.74 31.62
CA THR A 157 -9.13 -7.12 32.52
C THR A 157 -9.54 -5.69 32.87
N PHE A 158 -10.02 -4.92 31.90
CA PHE A 158 -10.45 -3.53 32.07
C PHE A 158 -11.91 -3.41 31.64
N SER A 159 -12.81 -3.03 32.55
CA SER A 159 -14.21 -2.84 32.16
C SER A 159 -14.34 -1.79 31.04
N SER A 160 -15.31 -1.97 30.15
CA SER A 160 -15.53 -1.06 29.02
C SER A 160 -15.71 0.42 29.42
N ASN A 161 -16.21 0.66 30.63
CA ASN A 161 -16.41 2.02 31.14
C ASN A 161 -15.19 2.62 31.87
N ASN A 162 -14.18 1.79 32.20
CA ASN A 162 -12.97 2.18 32.92
C ASN A 162 -11.69 1.66 32.26
N GLY A 163 -11.76 1.25 31.03
CA GLY A 163 -10.60 0.83 30.24
C GLY A 163 -9.70 2.02 29.87
N PRO A 164 -8.45 1.75 29.47
CA PRO A 164 -7.56 2.81 28.95
C PRO A 164 -8.14 3.39 27.67
N GLN A 165 -8.12 4.73 27.56
CA GLN A 165 -8.74 5.43 26.43
C GLN A 165 -7.73 5.99 25.43
N ASN A 166 -6.50 6.24 25.87
CA ASN A 166 -5.46 6.89 25.08
C ASN A 166 -4.05 6.49 25.55
N TRP A 167 -3.03 7.09 24.97
CA TRP A 167 -1.65 6.71 25.27
C TRP A 167 -1.18 7.21 26.64
N VAL A 168 -1.76 8.28 27.20
CA VAL A 168 -1.50 8.70 28.57
C VAL A 168 -1.94 7.61 29.56
N ASP A 169 -3.12 7.01 29.32
CA ASP A 169 -3.60 5.89 30.10
C ASP A 169 -2.73 4.63 29.91
N PHE A 170 -2.30 4.34 28.68
CA PHE A 170 -1.40 3.22 28.41
C PHE A 170 -0.06 3.36 29.15
N TRP A 171 0.50 4.57 29.27
CA TRP A 171 1.71 4.85 30.04
C TRP A 171 1.50 4.84 31.56
N ASN A 172 0.26 4.99 32.04
CA ASN A 172 -0.06 5.01 33.48
C ASN A 172 -0.11 3.61 34.06
N THR A 173 1.05 3.03 34.36
CA THR A 173 1.19 1.66 34.88
C THR A 173 0.66 1.50 36.32
N ALA A 174 0.48 2.60 37.07
CA ALA A 174 -0.08 2.57 38.40
C ALA A 174 -1.61 2.38 38.36
N LYS A 175 -2.31 3.10 37.47
CA LYS A 175 -3.77 3.04 37.30
C LYS A 175 -4.19 1.80 36.49
N PHE A 176 -3.55 1.57 35.36
CA PHE A 176 -3.86 0.48 34.45
C PHE A 176 -2.79 -0.61 34.59
N LYS A 177 -2.98 -1.50 35.57
CA LYS A 177 -2.11 -2.66 35.74
C LYS A 177 -2.42 -3.71 34.71
N GLY A 178 -1.41 -4.30 34.08
CA GLY A 178 -1.59 -5.32 33.06
C GLY A 178 -0.37 -5.40 32.12
N ARG A 179 -0.31 -6.49 31.36
CA ARG A 179 0.75 -6.77 30.38
C ARG A 179 0.53 -5.93 29.15
N ARG A 180 1.63 -5.31 28.65
CA ARG A 180 1.62 -4.33 27.58
C ARG A 180 2.44 -4.77 26.40
N GLY A 181 1.96 -4.43 25.20
CA GLY A 181 2.73 -4.59 23.97
C GLY A 181 2.76 -3.34 23.11
N LEU A 182 3.89 -3.12 22.48
CA LEU A 182 4.05 -2.08 21.46
C LEU A 182 4.58 -2.69 20.17
N TRP A 183 4.27 -2.02 19.06
CA TRP A 183 4.85 -2.39 17.77
C TRP A 183 6.35 -2.08 17.77
N ARG A 184 7.16 -3.07 17.36
CA ARG A 184 8.61 -2.93 17.22
C ARG A 184 8.96 -2.16 15.94
N SER A 185 8.61 -0.90 15.93
CA SER A 185 8.89 0.04 14.85
C SER A 185 8.96 1.45 15.40
N PRO A 186 9.84 2.33 14.92
CA PRO A 186 9.81 3.73 15.28
C PRO A 186 8.54 4.42 14.75
N ILE A 187 8.07 4.02 13.55
CA ILE A 187 6.83 4.54 12.95
C ILE A 187 5.67 4.24 13.89
N CYS A 188 4.85 5.21 14.12
CA CYS A 188 3.78 5.22 15.11
C CYS A 188 4.30 5.23 16.56
N THR A 189 5.22 4.37 16.95
CA THR A 189 5.66 4.23 18.36
C THR A 189 6.28 5.50 18.93
N LEU A 190 7.00 6.29 18.12
CA LEU A 190 7.52 7.60 18.56
C LEU A 190 6.39 8.63 18.76
N GLU A 191 5.38 8.62 17.89
CA GLU A 191 4.18 9.44 18.03
C GLU A 191 3.40 9.08 19.29
N LEU A 192 3.19 7.76 19.54
CA LEU A 192 2.50 7.29 20.75
C LEU A 192 3.24 7.77 22.00
N ALA A 193 4.57 7.70 22.02
CA ALA A 193 5.40 8.14 23.13
C ALA A 193 5.30 9.65 23.37
N LEU A 194 5.22 10.46 22.31
CA LEU A 194 5.03 11.91 22.42
C LEU A 194 3.64 12.26 22.93
N MET A 195 2.59 11.60 22.43
CA MET A 195 1.23 11.81 22.92
C MET A 195 1.08 11.39 24.38
N ALA A 196 1.71 10.29 24.77
CA ALA A 196 1.76 9.86 26.17
C ALA A 196 2.49 10.86 27.08
N ASP A 197 3.46 11.60 26.55
CA ASP A 197 4.17 12.68 27.26
C ASP A 197 3.49 14.06 27.12
N GLY A 198 2.22 14.07 26.64
CA GLY A 198 1.36 15.25 26.61
C GLY A 198 1.52 16.15 25.39
N VAL A 199 2.14 15.67 24.30
CA VAL A 199 2.15 16.40 23.03
C VAL A 199 0.77 16.31 22.38
N ASP A 200 0.23 17.47 21.99
CA ASP A 200 -1.02 17.54 21.22
C ASP A 200 -0.88 16.77 19.89
N PRO A 201 -1.77 15.83 19.56
CA PRO A 201 -1.72 15.09 18.29
C PRO A 201 -1.59 15.97 17.05
N LYS A 202 -2.17 17.18 17.08
CA LYS A 202 -2.09 18.14 15.97
C LYS A 202 -0.74 18.84 15.85
N LYS A 203 0.16 18.66 16.83
CA LYS A 203 1.49 19.29 16.91
C LYS A 203 2.62 18.28 16.96
N LEU A 204 2.40 17.06 16.51
CA LEU A 204 3.39 15.98 16.53
C LEU A 204 4.60 16.28 15.64
N TYR A 205 4.37 16.84 14.47
CA TYR A 205 5.42 17.01 13.47
C TYR A 205 6.00 18.44 13.40
N PRO A 206 7.33 18.58 13.24
CA PRO A 206 8.32 17.50 13.25
C PRO A 206 8.43 16.84 14.62
N LEU A 207 8.69 15.52 14.68
CA LEU A 207 8.80 14.80 15.95
C LEU A 207 9.98 15.31 16.80
N ASP A 208 9.74 15.60 18.07
CA ASP A 208 10.82 15.70 19.06
C ASP A 208 11.31 14.29 19.43
N VAL A 209 12.23 13.79 18.62
CA VAL A 209 12.74 12.42 18.71
C VAL A 209 13.35 12.12 20.08
N ASP A 210 14.11 13.04 20.63
CA ASP A 210 14.77 12.83 21.93
C ASP A 210 13.74 12.78 23.06
N ARG A 211 12.70 13.60 22.99
CA ARG A 211 11.57 13.55 23.92
C ARG A 211 10.80 12.24 23.80
N ALA A 212 10.59 11.76 22.58
CA ALA A 212 9.94 10.47 22.34
C ALA A 212 10.72 9.31 23.00
N PHE A 213 12.03 9.25 22.81
CA PHE A 213 12.87 8.23 23.46
C PHE A 213 12.89 8.37 24.98
N ARG A 214 12.95 9.59 25.54
CA ARG A 214 12.81 9.79 26.99
C ARG A 214 11.46 9.30 27.52
N SER A 215 10.40 9.47 26.76
CA SER A 215 9.08 8.93 27.12
C SER A 215 9.07 7.41 27.08
N LEU A 216 9.65 6.81 26.02
CA LEU A 216 9.81 5.35 25.90
C LEU A 216 10.65 4.76 27.04
N ASP A 217 11.71 5.43 27.49
CA ASP A 217 12.53 4.99 28.63
C ASP A 217 11.72 4.83 29.91
N LYS A 218 10.70 5.70 30.12
CA LYS A 218 9.81 5.64 31.31
C LYS A 218 8.98 4.36 31.35
N ILE A 219 8.56 3.84 30.18
CA ILE A 219 7.67 2.68 30.12
C ILE A 219 8.37 1.38 29.70
N ARG A 220 9.58 1.44 29.18
CA ARG A 220 10.31 0.32 28.56
C ARG A 220 10.27 -0.95 29.40
N LYS A 221 10.47 -0.86 30.73
CA LYS A 221 10.47 -1.98 31.67
C LYS A 221 9.09 -2.61 31.87
N ASN A 222 8.03 -1.93 31.42
CA ASN A 222 6.65 -2.38 31.52
C ASN A 222 6.07 -2.84 30.18
N ILE A 223 6.90 -2.88 29.12
CA ILE A 223 6.53 -3.47 27.84
C ILE A 223 6.97 -4.93 27.86
N ASP A 224 5.99 -5.82 27.92
CA ASP A 224 6.22 -7.27 27.98
C ASP A 224 6.59 -7.82 26.60
N ILE A 225 5.98 -7.31 25.53
CA ILE A 225 6.22 -7.80 24.17
C ILE A 225 6.32 -6.63 23.18
N TRP A 226 7.43 -6.62 22.42
CA TRP A 226 7.61 -5.83 21.21
C TRP A 226 7.20 -6.67 20.00
N TRP A 227 5.93 -6.59 19.60
CA TRP A 227 5.43 -7.41 18.51
C TRP A 227 5.89 -6.92 17.13
N THR A 228 6.05 -7.85 16.17
CA THR A 228 6.64 -7.57 14.85
C THR A 228 5.70 -7.84 13.68
N SER A 229 4.56 -8.51 13.90
CA SER A 229 3.58 -8.78 12.84
C SER A 229 2.15 -8.61 13.33
N GLY A 230 1.25 -8.20 12.41
CA GLY A 230 -0.16 -8.06 12.74
C GLY A 230 -0.82 -9.36 13.18
N ALA A 231 -0.38 -10.52 12.66
CA ALA A 231 -0.88 -11.83 13.09
C ALA A 231 -0.49 -12.11 14.55
N GLN A 232 0.75 -11.80 14.93
CA GLN A 232 1.20 -11.89 16.32
C GLN A 232 0.36 -10.97 17.23
N ALA A 233 0.18 -9.70 16.86
CA ALA A 233 -0.63 -8.76 17.64
C ALA A 233 -2.07 -9.24 17.83
N THR A 234 -2.71 -9.80 16.77
CA THR A 234 -4.03 -10.41 16.86
C THR A 234 -4.05 -11.54 17.88
N GLN A 235 -3.09 -12.47 17.82
CA GLN A 235 -3.02 -13.62 18.73
C GLN A 235 -2.79 -13.19 20.18
N LEU A 236 -1.88 -12.24 20.42
CA LEU A 236 -1.59 -11.71 21.76
C LEU A 236 -2.83 -11.10 22.43
N LEU A 237 -3.65 -10.37 21.68
CA LEU A 237 -4.91 -9.82 22.16
C LEU A 237 -5.96 -10.92 22.35
N GLN A 238 -6.06 -11.86 21.42
CA GLN A 238 -7.07 -12.92 21.42
C GLN A 238 -6.83 -13.93 22.54
N SER A 239 -5.59 -14.35 22.76
CA SER A 239 -5.23 -15.31 23.82
C SER A 239 -5.27 -14.69 25.22
N GLY A 240 -5.26 -13.37 25.33
CA GLY A 240 -5.09 -12.65 26.59
C GLY A 240 -3.66 -12.75 27.14
N GLU A 241 -2.66 -13.01 26.31
CA GLU A 241 -1.27 -12.90 26.69
C GLU A 241 -0.85 -11.46 26.96
N LEU A 242 -1.48 -10.50 26.27
CA LEU A 242 -1.41 -9.06 26.59
C LEU A 242 -2.79 -8.53 26.97
N ASP A 243 -2.79 -7.63 27.95
CA ASP A 243 -4.01 -6.98 28.44
C ASP A 243 -4.29 -5.68 27.67
N MET A 244 -3.26 -5.04 27.12
CA MET A 244 -3.37 -3.87 26.23
C MET A 244 -2.16 -3.75 25.30
N LEU A 245 -2.37 -3.27 24.09
CA LEU A 245 -1.28 -3.08 23.11
C LEU A 245 -1.63 -2.05 22.05
N SER A 246 -0.59 -1.45 21.44
CA SER A 246 -0.78 -0.79 20.15
C SER A 246 -1.07 -1.85 19.11
N ILE A 247 -2.11 -1.69 18.31
CA ILE A 247 -2.53 -2.72 17.33
C ILE A 247 -3.21 -2.08 16.12
N TRP A 248 -3.01 -2.66 14.95
CA TRP A 248 -3.81 -2.29 13.77
C TRP A 248 -5.28 -2.57 14.04
N SER A 249 -6.15 -1.58 13.82
CA SER A 249 -7.60 -1.69 14.10
C SER A 249 -8.25 -2.90 13.45
N SER A 250 -7.84 -3.23 12.21
CA SER A 250 -8.32 -4.42 11.51
C SER A 250 -7.91 -5.72 12.20
N ARG A 251 -6.73 -5.75 12.85
CA ARG A 251 -6.22 -6.90 13.59
C ARG A 251 -6.91 -7.04 14.95
N ALA A 252 -7.16 -5.93 15.62
CA ALA A 252 -7.96 -5.91 16.84
C ALA A 252 -9.38 -6.39 16.55
N GLN A 253 -10.00 -5.91 15.45
CA GLN A 253 -11.34 -6.36 15.06
C GLN A 253 -11.38 -7.85 14.73
N THR A 254 -10.34 -8.38 14.07
CA THR A 254 -10.22 -9.84 13.84
C THR A 254 -10.22 -10.63 15.15
N ALA A 255 -9.51 -10.15 16.18
CA ALA A 255 -9.52 -10.81 17.50
C ALA A 255 -10.92 -10.74 18.15
N ILE A 256 -11.58 -9.58 18.07
CA ILE A 256 -12.94 -9.36 18.60
C ILE A 256 -13.97 -10.25 17.89
N ASP A 257 -13.93 -10.30 16.55
CA ASP A 257 -14.80 -11.17 15.75
C ASP A 257 -14.55 -12.66 16.03
N GLY A 258 -13.32 -13.01 16.43
CA GLY A 258 -12.92 -14.33 16.91
C GLY A 258 -13.33 -14.64 18.36
N GLY A 259 -14.10 -13.75 19.00
CA GLY A 259 -14.67 -13.95 20.35
C GLY A 259 -13.77 -13.45 21.49
N ALA A 260 -12.68 -12.73 21.21
CA ALA A 260 -11.89 -12.14 22.27
C ALA A 260 -12.70 -11.05 23.01
N PRO A 261 -12.75 -11.07 24.36
CA PRO A 261 -13.34 -9.99 25.15
C PRO A 261 -12.38 -8.78 25.09
N ALA A 262 -12.44 -8.03 24.00
CA ALA A 262 -11.54 -6.90 23.74
C ALA A 262 -12.30 -5.72 23.13
N ALA A 263 -11.70 -4.54 23.22
CA ALA A 263 -12.21 -3.30 22.66
C ALA A 263 -11.06 -2.47 22.04
N ILE A 264 -11.44 -1.49 21.25
CA ILE A 264 -10.52 -0.52 20.64
C ILE A 264 -10.82 0.86 21.20
N ALA A 265 -9.83 1.52 21.77
CA ALA A 265 -9.86 2.95 22.08
C ALA A 265 -9.25 3.71 20.89
N TRP A 266 -10.04 4.61 20.32
CA TRP A 266 -9.68 5.33 19.10
C TRP A 266 -8.97 6.66 19.36
N ASP A 267 -9.13 7.22 20.56
CA ASP A 267 -8.54 8.52 20.92
C ASP A 267 -7.01 8.50 20.79
N GLN A 268 -6.49 9.47 20.05
CA GLN A 268 -5.06 9.58 19.71
C GLN A 268 -4.53 8.42 18.84
N GLY A 269 -5.39 7.65 18.17
CA GLY A 269 -4.93 6.70 17.17
C GLY A 269 -4.28 7.38 15.97
N LEU A 270 -3.51 6.61 15.23
CA LEU A 270 -2.83 7.07 14.01
C LEU A 270 -3.39 6.34 12.80
N TYR A 271 -3.61 7.05 11.69
CA TYR A 271 -4.02 6.39 10.46
C TYR A 271 -3.07 6.69 9.30
N ASN A 272 -3.06 5.80 8.33
CA ASN A 272 -2.35 5.99 7.07
C ASN A 272 -3.20 5.47 5.90
N ILE A 273 -2.78 5.77 4.70
CA ILE A 273 -3.50 5.47 3.46
C ILE A 273 -2.69 4.44 2.67
N ASP A 274 -3.36 3.35 2.28
CA ASP A 274 -2.84 2.44 1.26
C ASP A 274 -3.37 2.86 -0.11
N GLY A 275 -2.50 2.96 -1.10
CA GLY A 275 -2.92 3.32 -2.44
C GLY A 275 -2.04 2.72 -3.53
N PHE A 276 -2.61 2.60 -4.70
CA PHE A 276 -1.93 2.05 -5.86
C PHE A 276 -1.12 3.10 -6.60
N THR A 277 0.07 2.69 -7.04
CA THR A 277 1.03 3.46 -7.82
C THR A 277 1.54 2.62 -8.99
N ILE A 278 2.15 3.29 -9.97
CA ILE A 278 2.69 2.65 -11.17
C ILE A 278 4.18 2.95 -11.25
N PRO A 279 5.06 1.94 -11.42
CA PRO A 279 6.48 2.15 -11.68
C PRO A 279 6.71 2.93 -12.98
N HIS A 280 7.59 3.95 -12.92
CA HIS A 280 7.90 4.77 -14.08
C HIS A 280 8.46 3.94 -15.24
N GLY A 281 7.96 4.19 -16.45
CA GLY A 281 8.36 3.48 -17.66
C GLY A 281 7.75 2.08 -17.80
N SER A 282 6.81 1.67 -16.93
CA SER A 282 6.12 0.39 -17.08
C SER A 282 5.49 0.24 -18.47
N PRO A 283 5.77 -0.86 -19.19
CA PRO A 283 5.19 -1.11 -20.51
C PRO A 283 3.68 -1.32 -20.47
N LYS A 284 3.10 -1.59 -19.30
CA LYS A 284 1.66 -1.82 -19.10
C LYS A 284 0.96 -0.68 -18.36
N ARG A 285 1.57 0.52 -18.33
CA ARG A 285 1.05 1.68 -17.60
C ARG A 285 -0.41 2.03 -17.90
N ASP A 286 -0.86 1.84 -19.15
CA ASP A 286 -2.25 2.19 -19.52
C ASP A 286 -3.26 1.19 -18.93
N ALA A 287 -2.93 -0.10 -18.91
CA ALA A 287 -3.73 -1.10 -18.20
C ALA A 287 -3.68 -0.89 -16.66
N ALA A 288 -2.53 -0.47 -16.14
CA ALA A 288 -2.37 -0.12 -14.73
C ALA A 288 -3.23 1.09 -14.34
N ARG A 289 -3.28 2.13 -15.17
CA ARG A 289 -4.18 3.29 -14.99
C ARG A 289 -5.65 2.88 -14.99
N GLN A 290 -6.04 2.02 -15.94
CA GLN A 290 -7.41 1.47 -15.99
C GLN A 290 -7.75 0.70 -14.72
N PHE A 291 -6.82 -0.11 -14.19
CA PHE A 291 -6.99 -0.82 -12.94
C PHE A 291 -7.14 0.13 -11.74
N ILE A 292 -6.27 1.12 -11.61
CA ILE A 292 -6.34 2.10 -10.51
C ILE A 292 -7.65 2.88 -10.58
N GLN A 293 -8.04 3.36 -11.77
CA GLN A 293 -9.33 4.04 -11.99
C GLN A 293 -10.51 3.16 -11.53
N PHE A 294 -10.48 1.87 -11.84
CA PHE A 294 -11.50 0.90 -11.41
C PHE A 294 -11.58 0.76 -9.89
N CYS A 295 -10.43 0.80 -9.20
CA CYS A 295 -10.35 0.67 -7.75
C CYS A 295 -10.84 1.93 -6.99
N MET A 296 -10.94 3.07 -7.66
CA MET A 296 -11.43 4.31 -7.03
C MET A 296 -12.94 4.32 -6.81
N ASP A 297 -13.69 3.41 -7.41
CA ASP A 297 -15.15 3.34 -7.30
C ASP A 297 -15.61 3.03 -5.87
N ALA A 298 -16.60 3.79 -5.37
CA ALA A 298 -17.13 3.68 -4.01
C ALA A 298 -17.69 2.28 -3.70
N ARG A 299 -18.45 1.72 -4.64
CA ARG A 299 -19.05 0.40 -4.47
C ARG A 299 -17.98 -0.69 -4.42
N ARG A 300 -16.89 -0.54 -5.21
CA ARG A 300 -15.74 -1.45 -5.15
C ARG A 300 -15.04 -1.38 -3.81
N GLN A 301 -14.77 -0.18 -3.32
CA GLN A 301 -14.14 -0.01 -2.01
C GLN A 301 -15.00 -0.53 -0.86
N SER A 302 -16.33 -0.55 -0.98
CA SER A 302 -17.19 -1.13 0.05
C SER A 302 -17.04 -2.64 0.19
N LEU A 303 -16.67 -3.35 -0.89
CA LEU A 303 -16.69 -4.82 -0.91
C LEU A 303 -15.62 -5.47 -0.03
N TYR A 304 -14.42 -4.87 0.07
CA TYR A 304 -13.37 -5.45 0.92
C TYR A 304 -13.64 -5.29 2.41
N THR A 305 -14.46 -4.31 2.81
CA THR A 305 -14.72 -4.00 4.22
C THR A 305 -15.42 -5.15 4.97
N SER A 306 -15.99 -6.10 4.23
CA SER A 306 -16.57 -7.33 4.82
C SER A 306 -15.51 -8.29 5.35
N ASP A 307 -14.34 -8.31 4.74
CA ASP A 307 -13.26 -9.25 5.02
C ASP A 307 -12.07 -8.58 5.74
N LEU A 308 -11.96 -7.26 5.59
CA LEU A 308 -10.87 -6.45 6.13
C LEU A 308 -11.46 -5.18 6.76
N ALA A 309 -11.36 -5.06 8.08
CA ALA A 309 -11.85 -3.88 8.81
C ALA A 309 -10.93 -2.66 8.64
N CYS A 310 -10.65 -2.31 7.37
CA CYS A 310 -10.01 -1.07 6.95
C CYS A 310 -11.07 -0.13 6.36
N GLY A 311 -10.86 1.17 6.49
CA GLY A 311 -11.80 2.17 5.98
C GLY A 311 -11.63 2.42 4.48
N PRO A 312 -12.70 2.68 3.73
CA PRO A 312 -12.59 3.15 2.35
C PRO A 312 -12.04 4.58 2.32
N THR A 313 -11.30 4.92 1.26
CA THR A 313 -10.90 6.30 1.01
C THR A 313 -12.03 7.10 0.39
N ASN A 314 -12.88 6.48 -0.41
CA ASN A 314 -14.09 7.07 -0.96
C ASN A 314 -15.22 6.99 0.07
N ILE A 315 -15.62 8.14 0.63
CA ILE A 315 -16.65 8.20 1.69
C ILE A 315 -18.03 7.75 1.23
N LYS A 316 -18.36 7.83 -0.07
CA LYS A 316 -19.60 7.29 -0.61
C LYS A 316 -19.69 5.77 -0.53
N ALA A 317 -18.59 5.06 -0.28
CA ALA A 317 -18.62 3.63 -0.03
C ALA A 317 -19.52 3.26 1.17
N TYR A 318 -19.69 4.18 2.13
CA TYR A 318 -20.58 3.98 3.27
C TYR A 318 -22.05 3.77 2.91
N GLU A 319 -22.49 4.21 1.73
CA GLU A 319 -23.83 3.94 1.21
C GLU A 319 -24.08 2.45 0.93
N PHE A 320 -23.01 1.68 0.75
CA PHE A 320 -23.03 0.26 0.39
C PHE A 320 -22.55 -0.68 1.53
N ILE A 321 -22.10 -0.14 2.66
CA ILE A 321 -21.61 -0.91 3.81
C ILE A 321 -22.72 -1.07 4.83
N ASP A 322 -22.87 -2.28 5.36
CA ASP A 322 -23.79 -2.52 6.48
C ASP A 322 -23.48 -1.60 7.66
N LYS A 323 -24.52 -1.02 8.29
CA LYS A 323 -24.36 0.00 9.34
C LYS A 323 -23.56 -0.48 10.55
N LYS A 324 -23.68 -1.75 10.94
CA LYS A 324 -22.91 -2.29 12.06
C LYS A 324 -21.43 -2.41 11.69
N LYS A 325 -21.14 -2.87 10.49
CA LYS A 325 -19.77 -2.90 9.95
C LYS A 325 -19.18 -1.50 9.78
N ALA A 326 -19.94 -0.59 9.21
CA ALA A 326 -19.55 0.80 9.01
C ALA A 326 -19.07 1.48 10.31
N ALA A 327 -19.76 1.20 11.42
CA ALA A 327 -19.41 1.73 12.74
C ALA A 327 -18.09 1.19 13.33
N LEU A 328 -17.53 0.11 12.77
CA LEU A 328 -16.28 -0.50 13.24
C LEU A 328 -15.05 -0.02 12.46
N LEU A 329 -15.25 0.71 11.35
CA LEU A 329 -14.15 1.11 10.46
C LEU A 329 -13.41 2.35 10.98
N PRO A 330 -12.10 2.49 10.71
CA PRO A 330 -11.33 3.66 11.12
C PRO A 330 -11.84 4.96 10.48
N THR A 331 -12.46 4.90 9.30
CA THR A 331 -13.05 6.08 8.64
C THR A 331 -14.50 6.34 9.01
N ALA A 332 -15.07 5.61 9.99
CA ALA A 332 -16.35 5.99 10.58
C ALA A 332 -16.28 7.44 11.11
N PRO A 333 -17.35 8.24 10.95
CA PRO A 333 -17.33 9.68 11.30
C PRO A 333 -16.86 9.98 12.73
N ASP A 334 -17.14 9.10 13.69
CA ASP A 334 -16.73 9.30 15.08
C ASP A 334 -15.30 8.82 15.35
N HIS A 335 -14.77 7.87 14.57
CA HIS A 335 -13.41 7.38 14.71
C HIS A 335 -12.39 8.29 14.05
N ILE A 336 -12.63 8.66 12.78
CA ILE A 336 -11.65 9.45 12.01
C ILE A 336 -11.33 10.80 12.69
N LYS A 337 -12.27 11.38 13.44
CA LYS A 337 -12.06 12.62 14.19
C LYS A 337 -11.10 12.47 15.36
N GLN A 338 -10.93 11.25 15.87
CA GLN A 338 -10.05 10.91 16.98
C GLN A 338 -8.65 10.48 16.51
N LEU A 339 -8.52 10.23 15.20
CA LEU A 339 -7.28 9.75 14.60
C LEU A 339 -6.44 10.91 14.05
N GLN A 340 -5.13 10.75 14.09
CA GLN A 340 -4.16 11.65 13.49
C GLN A 340 -3.53 10.99 12.25
N LEU A 341 -3.47 11.71 11.13
CA LEU A 341 -2.76 11.25 9.94
C LEU A 341 -1.26 11.16 10.21
N LEU A 342 -0.66 10.05 9.82
CA LEU A 342 0.79 9.86 9.91
C LEU A 342 1.51 10.86 8.98
N GLY A 343 2.59 11.47 9.47
CA GLY A 343 3.34 12.49 8.75
C GLY A 343 4.22 11.89 7.65
N ALA A 344 3.68 11.77 6.45
CA ALA A 344 4.34 11.14 5.32
C ALA A 344 5.67 11.81 4.95
N GLU A 345 5.70 13.15 4.89
CA GLU A 345 6.92 13.91 4.59
C GLU A 345 8.01 13.63 5.63
N TYR A 346 7.65 13.67 6.91
CA TYR A 346 8.57 13.39 7.98
C TYR A 346 9.14 11.97 7.90
N TRP A 347 8.28 10.96 7.75
CA TRP A 347 8.71 9.57 7.67
C TRP A 347 9.46 9.25 6.39
N GLY A 348 9.07 9.82 5.27
CA GLY A 348 9.82 9.72 4.02
C GLY A 348 11.26 10.25 4.14
N GLU A 349 11.50 11.19 5.06
CA GLU A 349 12.83 11.74 5.30
C GLU A 349 13.66 11.00 6.33
N HIS A 350 13.02 10.55 7.40
CA HIS A 350 13.74 10.14 8.60
C HIS A 350 13.64 8.64 8.91
N GLN A 351 12.81 7.89 8.18
CA GLN A 351 12.51 6.48 8.48
C GLN A 351 13.76 5.61 8.65
N VAL A 352 14.72 5.69 7.73
CA VAL A 352 15.91 4.82 7.75
C VAL A 352 16.73 5.08 9.01
N ALA A 353 17.08 6.34 9.27
CA ALA A 353 17.91 6.72 10.43
C ALA A 353 17.20 6.43 11.75
N LEU A 354 15.88 6.68 11.82
CA LEU A 354 15.11 6.43 13.02
C LEU A 354 14.89 4.95 13.29
N THR A 355 14.78 4.13 12.24
CA THR A 355 14.73 2.66 12.38
C THR A 355 16.03 2.14 12.99
N GLU A 356 17.19 2.56 12.49
CA GLU A 356 18.48 2.17 13.07
C GLU A 356 18.63 2.60 14.54
N ARG A 357 18.23 3.83 14.85
CA ARG A 357 18.27 4.35 16.23
C ARG A 357 17.34 3.57 17.15
N PHE A 358 16.13 3.28 16.69
CA PHE A 358 15.12 2.54 17.45
C PHE A 358 15.55 1.10 17.73
N GLU A 359 16.08 0.40 16.75
CA GLU A 359 16.58 -0.98 16.91
C GLU A 359 17.74 -1.03 17.93
N LYS A 360 18.69 -0.09 17.85
CA LYS A 360 19.76 0.02 18.86
C LYS A 360 19.20 0.26 20.26
N TRP A 361 18.20 1.12 20.36
CA TRP A 361 17.54 1.42 21.64
C TRP A 361 16.75 0.22 22.18
N VAL A 362 16.01 -0.51 21.36
CA VAL A 362 15.29 -1.73 21.82
C VAL A 362 16.24 -2.80 22.35
N MET A 363 17.42 -2.93 21.74
CA MET A 363 18.42 -3.94 22.13
C MET A 363 19.32 -3.54 23.32
N SER A 364 19.36 -2.26 23.70
CA SER A 364 20.15 -1.76 24.84
C SER A 364 19.47 -2.02 26.17
#